data_dfb220e0fa1e029c1f467942bf004172
#
_entry.id   dfb220e0fa1e029c1f467942bf004172
#
_cell.length_a   1.000
_cell.length_b   1.000
_cell.length_c   1.000
_cell.angle_alpha   90.00
_cell.angle_beta   90.00
_cell.angle_gamma   90.00
#
_symmetry.space_group_name_H-M   'P 1'
#
loop_
_entity.id
_entity.type
_entity.pdbx_description
1 polymer ?
#
loop_
_entity_poly.entity_id
_entity_poly.type
_entity_poly.pdbx_seq_one_letter_code
_entity_poly.pdbx_strand_id
1 'polypeptide(L)'
;MGFAASAFRRSGACEMPNDENIVNTDEIYTDEEIAEFEAMFGDGFLSPGGQVEVAKIVENISLAGKEVLDIGVGIGGPACLLIEKHGAARVTGIDVEDTVLRTAPQTVLRRDLQDRVILKRVEPGPLPFDDESFDVVFSKDAIIHIPDKGALFREIYRILKPGGCIAMSDWYRGEEPLTEEMAAWLEPHGSEFVMT
;
A
#
# COMPACT_ATOMS: atom_id res chain seq x y z
N MET A 1 17.40 -8.28 13.40
CA MET A 1 16.37 -8.42 14.44
C MET A 1 15.04 -8.25 13.74
N GLY A 2 14.39 -9.37 13.43
CA GLY A 2 13.10 -9.37 12.74
C GLY A 2 11.99 -9.06 13.74
N PHE A 3 11.07 -8.19 13.36
CA PHE A 3 9.82 -8.00 14.09
C PHE A 3 8.84 -9.09 13.65
N ALA A 4 8.39 -9.90 14.59
CA ALA A 4 7.37 -10.89 14.37
C ALA A 4 6.00 -10.23 14.37
N ALA A 5 5.32 -10.23 13.24
CA ALA A 5 3.89 -10.00 13.20
C ALA A 5 3.19 -11.23 13.77
N SER A 6 2.43 -11.09 14.86
CA SER A 6 1.69 -12.17 15.47
C SER A 6 0.42 -12.42 14.65
N ALA A 7 0.39 -13.53 13.92
CA ALA A 7 -0.82 -14.03 13.31
C ALA A 7 -1.73 -14.65 14.38
N PHE A 8 -2.94 -14.14 14.53
CA PHE A 8 -3.98 -14.76 15.35
C PHE A 8 -4.45 -16.05 14.68
N ARG A 9 -4.24 -17.20 15.34
CA ARG A 9 -4.80 -18.48 14.92
C ARG A 9 -6.24 -18.59 15.39
N ARG A 10 -7.17 -18.82 14.48
CA ARG A 10 -8.46 -19.42 14.82
C ARG A 10 -8.26 -20.90 15.13
N SER A 11 -8.39 -21.30 16.37
CA SER A 11 -8.61 -22.70 16.75
C SER A 11 -9.95 -22.80 17.50
N GLY A 12 -10.80 -23.70 17.04
CA GLY A 12 -11.97 -24.13 17.77
C GLY A 12 -13.27 -23.97 17.01
N ALA A 13 -13.83 -25.10 16.59
CA ALA A 13 -15.20 -25.18 16.10
C ALA A 13 -16.14 -24.69 17.21
N CYS A 14 -16.88 -23.63 16.93
CA CYS A 14 -18.04 -23.23 17.72
C CYS A 14 -19.23 -23.13 16.78
N GLU A 15 -20.32 -23.72 17.23
CA GLU A 15 -21.59 -23.80 16.52
C GLU A 15 -22.13 -22.40 16.18
N MET A 16 -22.64 -22.29 14.98
CA MET A 16 -23.21 -21.06 14.39
C MET A 16 -24.50 -20.67 15.10
N PRO A 17 -24.66 -19.43 15.56
CA PRO A 17 -25.96 -18.80 15.58
C PRO A 17 -26.21 -18.17 14.21
N ASN A 18 -27.39 -18.46 13.65
CA ASN A 18 -27.97 -17.71 12.54
C ASN A 18 -28.12 -16.26 12.97
N ASP A 19 -27.46 -15.33 12.31
CA ASP A 19 -28.01 -14.00 12.07
C ASP A 19 -27.22 -13.25 11.01
N GLU A 20 -27.96 -12.57 10.18
CA GLU A 20 -27.68 -11.79 9.01
C GLU A 20 -26.65 -10.66 9.25
N ASN A 21 -25.37 -11.01 9.20
CA ASN A 21 -24.30 -10.09 8.86
C ASN A 21 -23.40 -10.84 7.88
N ILE A 22 -23.68 -10.68 6.60
CA ILE A 22 -22.75 -11.06 5.53
C ILE A 22 -21.56 -10.12 5.68
N VAL A 23 -20.61 -10.50 6.51
CA VAL A 23 -19.26 -9.93 6.47
C VAL A 23 -18.73 -10.33 5.11
N ASN A 24 -18.49 -9.35 4.25
CA ASN A 24 -17.85 -9.56 2.95
C ASN A 24 -16.46 -10.16 3.23
N THR A 25 -16.30 -11.47 2.97
CA THR A 25 -15.08 -12.22 3.32
C THR A 25 -13.90 -11.90 2.40
N ASP A 26 -14.06 -10.94 1.49
CA ASP A 26 -13.07 -10.49 0.52
C ASP A 26 -12.34 -9.21 0.97
N GLU A 27 -12.70 -8.60 2.08
CA GLU A 27 -11.98 -7.44 2.64
C GLU A 27 -10.73 -7.90 3.40
N ILE A 28 -9.55 -7.39 3.01
CA ILE A 28 -8.26 -7.71 3.64
C ILE A 28 -8.15 -7.02 5.01
N TYR A 29 -8.76 -5.84 5.17
CA TYR A 29 -8.72 -5.05 6.40
C TYR A 29 -10.11 -4.78 6.94
N THR A 30 -10.28 -4.98 8.25
CA THR A 30 -11.43 -4.49 9.01
C THR A 30 -11.15 -3.08 9.56
N ASP A 31 -12.20 -2.35 9.94
CA ASP A 31 -12.04 -1.03 10.56
C ASP A 31 -11.26 -1.10 11.89
N GLU A 32 -11.39 -2.21 12.65
CA GLU A 32 -10.64 -2.44 13.88
C GLU A 32 -9.15 -2.64 13.62
N GLU A 33 -8.79 -3.46 12.63
CA GLU A 33 -7.40 -3.68 12.24
C GLU A 33 -6.74 -2.40 11.70
N ILE A 34 -7.47 -1.59 10.95
CA ILE A 34 -6.99 -0.27 10.50
C ILE A 34 -6.65 0.60 11.70
N ALA A 35 -7.53 0.67 12.71
CA ALA A 35 -7.29 1.46 13.90
C ALA A 35 -6.09 0.95 14.72
N GLU A 36 -5.92 -0.37 14.82
CA GLU A 36 -4.79 -1.00 15.49
C GLU A 36 -3.46 -0.71 14.75
N PHE A 37 -3.45 -0.84 13.43
CA PHE A 37 -2.25 -0.52 12.63
C PHE A 37 -1.90 0.96 12.70
N GLU A 38 -2.88 1.86 12.60
CA GLU A 38 -2.67 3.30 12.75
C GLU A 38 -2.10 3.65 14.14
N ALA A 39 -2.60 3.01 15.20
CA ALA A 39 -2.06 3.16 16.56
C ALA A 39 -0.62 2.63 16.69
N MET A 40 -0.27 1.58 15.95
CA MET A 40 1.05 0.93 15.99
C MET A 40 2.07 1.66 15.13
N PHE A 41 1.70 2.07 13.90
CA PHE A 41 2.63 2.57 12.89
C PHE A 41 2.55 4.08 12.68
N GLY A 42 1.55 4.74 13.28
CA GLY A 42 1.35 6.19 13.23
C GLY A 42 0.19 6.61 12.33
N ASP A 43 -0.24 7.85 12.53
CA ASP A 43 -1.39 8.46 11.84
C ASP A 43 -1.28 8.37 10.31
N GLY A 44 -2.18 7.61 9.71
CA GLY A 44 -2.27 7.39 8.27
C GLY A 44 -1.43 6.21 7.75
N PHE A 45 -0.88 5.33 8.61
CA PHE A 45 -0.04 4.21 8.21
C PHE A 45 -0.61 2.84 8.57
N LEU A 46 -0.53 1.90 7.62
CA LEU A 46 -0.88 0.49 7.81
C LEU A 46 0.33 -0.44 7.85
N SER A 47 1.55 0.09 7.67
CA SER A 47 2.79 -0.68 7.66
C SER A 47 3.93 0.06 8.39
N PRO A 48 4.98 -0.66 8.83
CA PRO A 48 6.09 -0.09 9.60
C PRO A 48 6.84 1.02 8.86
N GLY A 49 7.65 1.79 9.60
CA GLY A 49 8.58 2.80 9.07
C GLY A 49 8.01 4.22 8.98
N GLY A 50 6.68 4.37 8.85
CA GLY A 50 6.03 5.67 8.91
C GLY A 50 6.67 6.72 7.99
N GLN A 51 6.69 7.97 8.45
CA GLN A 51 7.27 9.09 7.69
C GLN A 51 8.78 8.96 7.41
N VAL A 52 9.52 8.23 8.25
CA VAL A 52 10.97 8.04 8.05
C VAL A 52 11.24 7.22 6.82
N GLU A 53 10.44 6.19 6.60
CA GLU A 53 10.58 5.35 5.42
C GLU A 53 10.12 6.06 4.15
N VAL A 54 9.01 6.79 4.19
CA VAL A 54 8.59 7.63 3.06
C VAL A 54 9.73 8.57 2.65
N ALA A 55 10.37 9.24 3.61
CA ALA A 55 11.49 10.12 3.33
C ALA A 55 12.69 9.40 2.69
N LYS A 56 12.99 8.16 3.11
CA LYS A 56 14.05 7.35 2.52
C LYS A 56 13.72 6.91 1.09
N ILE A 57 12.46 6.50 0.83
CA ILE A 57 12.04 6.08 -0.51
C ILE A 57 12.26 7.20 -1.53
N VAL A 58 12.03 8.46 -1.13
CA VAL A 58 12.13 9.61 -2.05
C VAL A 58 13.38 10.47 -1.85
N GLU A 59 14.36 10.05 -1.03
CA GLU A 59 15.52 10.86 -0.63
C GLU A 59 16.35 11.39 -1.81
N ASN A 60 16.41 10.63 -2.92
CA ASN A 60 17.18 10.96 -4.12
C ASN A 60 16.29 11.50 -5.26
N ILE A 61 15.03 11.81 -5.00
CA ILE A 61 14.05 12.22 -6.00
C ILE A 61 13.44 13.56 -5.59
N SER A 62 13.47 14.55 -6.48
CA SER A 62 12.74 15.79 -6.24
C SER A 62 11.29 15.63 -6.65
N LEU A 63 10.37 15.76 -5.69
CA LEU A 63 8.93 15.75 -5.93
C LEU A 63 8.34 17.14 -6.10
N ALA A 64 9.15 18.20 -5.98
CA ALA A 64 8.67 19.58 -6.05
C ALA A 64 7.92 19.86 -7.37
N GLY A 65 6.62 20.15 -7.25
CA GLY A 65 5.75 20.45 -8.39
C GLY A 65 5.36 19.24 -9.25
N LYS A 66 5.61 18.02 -8.80
CA LYS A 66 5.38 16.76 -9.54
C LYS A 66 3.96 16.22 -9.35
N GLU A 67 3.45 15.56 -10.41
CA GLU A 67 2.28 14.68 -10.36
C GLU A 67 2.73 13.27 -9.99
N VAL A 68 2.23 12.75 -8.88
CA VAL A 68 2.63 11.45 -8.33
C VAL A 68 1.44 10.50 -8.34
N LEU A 69 1.67 9.24 -8.75
CA LEU A 69 0.75 8.13 -8.51
C LEU A 69 1.25 7.37 -7.28
N ASP A 70 0.38 7.10 -6.33
CA ASP A 70 0.63 6.25 -5.16
C ASP A 70 -0.15 4.93 -5.32
N ILE A 71 0.57 3.82 -5.56
CA ILE A 71 -0.02 2.48 -5.74
C ILE A 71 -0.08 1.78 -4.38
N GLY A 72 -1.29 1.42 -3.95
CA GLY A 72 -1.56 0.91 -2.61
C GLY A 72 -1.57 2.05 -1.59
N VAL A 73 -2.39 3.06 -1.84
CA VAL A 73 -2.46 4.29 -1.01
C VAL A 73 -2.89 4.02 0.43
N GLY A 74 -3.54 2.88 0.68
CA GLY A 74 -4.07 2.52 1.99
C GLY A 74 -4.96 3.63 2.55
N ILE A 75 -4.69 4.05 3.79
CA ILE A 75 -5.45 5.13 4.45
C ILE A 75 -4.86 6.53 4.22
N GLY A 76 -3.93 6.68 3.27
CA GLY A 76 -3.53 7.96 2.70
C GLY A 76 -2.40 8.71 3.39
N GLY A 77 -1.78 8.17 4.45
CA GLY A 77 -0.68 8.84 5.15
C GLY A 77 0.52 9.16 4.26
N PRO A 78 1.08 8.19 3.52
CA PRO A 78 2.16 8.44 2.57
C PRO A 78 1.80 9.52 1.55
N ALA A 79 0.63 9.42 0.91
CA ALA A 79 0.17 10.40 -0.08
C ALA A 79 0.18 11.84 0.45
N CYS A 80 -0.29 12.03 1.68
CA CYS A 80 -0.26 13.34 2.34
C CYS A 80 1.18 13.82 2.57
N LEU A 81 2.09 12.96 3.03
CA LEU A 81 3.48 13.34 3.29
C LEU A 81 4.25 13.70 2.02
N LEU A 82 3.98 13.04 0.89
CA LEU A 82 4.58 13.39 -0.40
C LEU A 82 4.26 14.84 -0.78
N ILE A 83 3.11 15.36 -0.38
CA ILE A 83 2.74 16.75 -0.56
C ILE A 83 3.36 17.66 0.51
N GLU A 84 3.11 17.36 1.78
CA GLU A 84 3.45 18.24 2.91
C GLU A 84 4.96 18.41 3.11
N LYS A 85 5.69 17.31 2.97
CA LYS A 85 7.12 17.26 3.30
C LYS A 85 8.03 17.23 2.08
N HIS A 86 7.52 16.72 0.94
CA HIS A 86 8.35 16.50 -0.25
C HIS A 86 7.92 17.37 -1.43
N GLY A 87 6.84 18.16 -1.30
CA GLY A 87 6.47 19.22 -2.24
C GLY A 87 5.81 18.74 -3.53
N ALA A 88 5.30 17.49 -3.60
CA ALA A 88 4.51 17.03 -4.72
C ALA A 88 3.35 18.01 -5.01
N ALA A 89 3.06 18.31 -6.26
CA ALA A 89 1.95 19.19 -6.61
C ALA A 89 0.62 18.52 -6.32
N ARG A 90 0.49 17.26 -6.72
CA ARG A 90 -0.68 16.41 -6.54
C ARG A 90 -0.28 14.96 -6.37
N VAL A 91 -1.05 14.22 -5.60
CA VAL A 91 -0.94 12.76 -5.50
C VAL A 91 -2.28 12.15 -5.89
N THR A 92 -2.24 11.22 -6.85
CA THR A 92 -3.36 10.32 -7.12
C THR A 92 -3.06 9.00 -6.41
N GLY A 93 -3.81 8.68 -5.37
CA GLY A 93 -3.69 7.43 -4.64
C GLY A 93 -4.70 6.41 -5.16
N ILE A 94 -4.23 5.21 -5.45
CA ILE A 94 -5.08 4.10 -5.88
C ILE A 94 -4.98 2.93 -4.92
N ASP A 95 -6.11 2.24 -4.74
CA ASP A 95 -6.18 0.99 -3.99
C ASP A 95 -7.29 0.11 -4.56
N VAL A 96 -7.24 -1.18 -4.26
CA VAL A 96 -8.29 -2.16 -4.60
C VAL A 96 -9.25 -2.38 -3.42
N GLU A 97 -8.85 -2.00 -2.21
CA GLU A 97 -9.54 -2.26 -0.97
C GLU A 97 -10.52 -1.15 -0.61
N ASP A 98 -11.81 -1.48 -0.54
CA ASP A 98 -12.85 -0.52 -0.20
C ASP A 98 -12.74 -0.01 1.23
N THR A 99 -12.31 -0.86 2.18
CA THR A 99 -12.21 -0.50 3.59
C THR A 99 -11.18 0.61 3.82
N VAL A 100 -10.00 0.49 3.24
CA VAL A 100 -8.97 1.54 3.36
C VAL A 100 -9.39 2.84 2.66
N LEU A 101 -10.06 2.73 1.51
CA LEU A 101 -10.53 3.88 0.76
C LEU A 101 -11.74 4.59 1.40
N ARG A 102 -12.48 3.94 2.29
CA ARG A 102 -13.49 4.61 3.15
C ARG A 102 -12.83 5.48 4.23
N THR A 103 -11.66 5.06 4.72
CA THR A 103 -10.92 5.76 5.79
C THR A 103 -10.01 6.85 5.25
N ALA A 104 -9.35 6.65 4.11
CA ALA A 104 -8.38 7.58 3.53
C ALA A 104 -8.89 9.03 3.37
N PRO A 105 -10.15 9.30 2.95
CA PRO A 105 -10.66 10.67 2.87
C PRO A 105 -10.59 11.44 4.17
N GLN A 106 -10.75 10.78 5.32
CA GLN A 106 -10.67 11.42 6.63
C GLN A 106 -9.22 11.84 6.96
N THR A 107 -8.23 10.98 6.62
CA THR A 107 -6.82 11.32 6.76
C THR A 107 -6.44 12.53 5.91
N VAL A 108 -6.90 12.56 4.66
CA VAL A 108 -6.68 13.66 3.73
C VAL A 108 -7.34 14.96 4.23
N LEU A 109 -8.58 14.86 4.74
CA LEU A 109 -9.33 16.01 5.27
C LEU A 109 -8.70 16.59 6.54
N ARG A 110 -8.24 15.74 7.48
CA ARG A 110 -7.54 16.19 8.69
C ARG A 110 -6.30 17.03 8.39
N ARG A 111 -5.71 16.84 7.20
CA ARG A 111 -4.49 17.51 6.74
C ARG A 111 -4.73 18.63 5.73
N ASP A 112 -6.01 18.97 5.46
CA ASP A 112 -6.43 20.01 4.52
C ASP A 112 -5.84 19.83 3.09
N LEU A 113 -5.86 18.56 2.59
CA LEU A 113 -5.24 18.20 1.31
C LEU A 113 -6.24 17.66 0.27
N GLN A 114 -7.55 17.80 0.49
CA GLN A 114 -8.60 17.27 -0.37
C GLN A 114 -8.56 17.79 -1.82
N ASP A 115 -7.97 18.96 -2.04
CA ASP A 115 -7.79 19.54 -3.38
C ASP A 115 -6.53 19.01 -4.10
N ARG A 116 -5.66 18.29 -3.39
CA ARG A 116 -4.35 17.85 -3.89
C ARG A 116 -4.14 16.33 -3.84
N VAL A 117 -4.90 15.61 -3.02
CA VAL A 117 -4.92 14.15 -2.98
C VAL A 117 -6.21 13.66 -3.62
N ILE A 118 -6.08 12.90 -4.70
CA ILE A 118 -7.20 12.25 -5.39
C ILE A 118 -7.15 10.77 -5.03
N LEU A 119 -8.21 10.26 -4.43
CA LEU A 119 -8.33 8.85 -4.08
C LEU A 119 -9.21 8.14 -5.10
N LYS A 120 -8.76 6.98 -5.59
CA LYS A 120 -9.47 6.24 -6.63
C LYS A 120 -9.38 4.73 -6.37
N ARG A 121 -10.55 4.08 -6.31
CA ARG A 121 -10.62 2.63 -6.37
C ARG A 121 -10.29 2.14 -7.77
N VAL A 122 -9.49 1.08 -7.85
CA VAL A 122 -9.17 0.41 -9.12
C VAL A 122 -9.42 -1.10 -8.99
N GLU A 123 -9.63 -1.75 -10.13
CA GLU A 123 -9.67 -3.20 -10.20
C GLU A 123 -8.27 -3.74 -10.54
N PRO A 124 -7.93 -4.98 -10.13
CA PRO A 124 -6.72 -5.64 -10.59
C PRO A 124 -6.68 -5.69 -12.13
N GLY A 125 -5.56 -5.26 -12.72
CA GLY A 125 -5.42 -5.24 -14.17
C GLY A 125 -4.70 -4.00 -14.68
N PRO A 126 -4.97 -3.59 -15.95
CA PRO A 126 -4.38 -2.38 -16.52
C PRO A 126 -4.73 -1.14 -15.73
N LEU A 127 -3.75 -0.25 -15.53
CA LEU A 127 -3.95 0.99 -14.79
C LEU A 127 -4.82 1.97 -15.62
N PRO A 128 -5.90 2.54 -15.02
CA PRO A 128 -6.88 3.35 -15.73
C PRO A 128 -6.42 4.81 -15.91
N PHE A 129 -5.21 4.97 -16.46
CA PHE A 129 -4.57 6.25 -16.76
C PHE A 129 -4.05 6.28 -18.17
N ASP A 130 -3.96 7.46 -18.75
CA ASP A 130 -3.35 7.69 -20.05
C ASP A 130 -1.83 7.50 -19.98
N ASP A 131 -1.20 7.28 -21.13
CA ASP A 131 0.26 7.25 -21.26
C ASP A 131 0.86 8.57 -20.76
N GLU A 132 2.06 8.51 -20.19
CA GLU A 132 2.82 9.69 -19.79
C GLU A 132 2.08 10.66 -18.86
N SER A 133 1.27 10.12 -17.92
CA SER A 133 0.44 10.92 -17.00
C SER A 133 1.19 11.39 -15.76
N PHE A 134 2.18 10.61 -15.28
CA PHE A 134 2.81 10.87 -13.99
C PHE A 134 4.31 11.12 -14.10
N ASP A 135 4.80 12.01 -13.24
CA ASP A 135 6.24 12.26 -13.11
C ASP A 135 6.92 11.19 -12.26
N VAL A 136 6.21 10.69 -11.24
CA VAL A 136 6.71 9.67 -10.32
C VAL A 136 5.58 8.69 -10.00
N VAL A 137 5.91 7.41 -9.98
CA VAL A 137 5.08 6.38 -9.36
C VAL A 137 5.71 6.02 -8.02
N PHE A 138 4.94 6.14 -6.96
CA PHE A 138 5.32 5.80 -5.61
C PHE A 138 4.57 4.53 -5.16
N SER A 139 5.20 3.71 -4.33
CA SER A 139 4.53 2.62 -3.63
C SER A 139 5.28 2.26 -2.35
N LYS A 140 4.54 1.95 -1.28
CA LYS A 140 5.10 1.52 -0.01
C LYS A 140 4.39 0.25 0.47
N ASP A 141 5.13 -0.86 0.50
CA ASP A 141 4.68 -2.17 1.02
C ASP A 141 3.38 -2.70 0.38
N ALA A 142 3.13 -2.41 -0.92
CA ALA A 142 1.88 -2.78 -1.59
C ALA A 142 2.08 -3.66 -2.83
N ILE A 143 3.18 -3.51 -3.56
CA ILE A 143 3.42 -4.26 -4.81
C ILE A 143 3.57 -5.76 -4.54
N ILE A 144 3.99 -6.14 -3.33
CA ILE A 144 4.06 -7.54 -2.90
C ILE A 144 2.72 -8.28 -3.13
N HIS A 145 1.59 -7.61 -2.93
CA HIS A 145 0.25 -8.19 -3.07
C HIS A 145 -0.23 -8.31 -4.53
N ILE A 146 0.53 -7.81 -5.51
CA ILE A 146 0.15 -7.84 -6.93
C ILE A 146 0.81 -9.05 -7.60
N PRO A 147 0.03 -10.08 -8.05
CA PRO A 147 0.61 -11.33 -8.55
C PRO A 147 1.44 -11.14 -9.83
N ASP A 148 0.91 -10.46 -10.85
CA ASP A 148 1.63 -10.21 -12.11
C ASP A 148 2.42 -8.89 -12.06
N LYS A 149 3.57 -8.94 -11.38
CA LYS A 149 4.48 -7.81 -11.28
C LYS A 149 5.00 -7.37 -12.65
N GLY A 150 5.17 -8.32 -13.58
CA GLY A 150 5.62 -8.01 -14.94
C GLY A 150 4.60 -7.16 -15.70
N ALA A 151 3.31 -7.47 -15.59
CA ALA A 151 2.25 -6.64 -16.16
C ALA A 151 2.21 -5.27 -15.49
N LEU A 152 2.28 -5.23 -14.16
CA LEU A 152 2.30 -3.98 -13.41
C LEU A 152 3.43 -3.05 -13.85
N PHE A 153 4.67 -3.55 -13.93
CA PHE A 153 5.81 -2.71 -14.33
C PHE A 153 5.73 -2.23 -15.79
N ARG A 154 5.10 -2.98 -16.68
CA ARG A 154 4.80 -2.49 -18.05
C ARG A 154 3.81 -1.33 -18.03
N GLU A 155 2.76 -1.42 -17.20
CA GLU A 155 1.79 -0.33 -17.01
C GLU A 155 2.44 0.88 -16.35
N ILE A 156 3.26 0.70 -15.31
CA ILE A 156 4.02 1.79 -14.69
C ILE A 156 4.89 2.50 -15.73
N TYR A 157 5.61 1.73 -16.57
CA TYR A 157 6.43 2.32 -17.62
C TYR A 157 5.60 3.12 -18.63
N ARG A 158 4.40 2.63 -19.00
CA ARG A 158 3.49 3.30 -19.94
C ARG A 158 2.99 4.65 -19.40
N ILE A 159 2.60 4.69 -18.14
CA ILE A 159 2.02 5.89 -17.52
C ILE A 159 3.06 6.91 -17.03
N LEU A 160 4.32 6.52 -16.93
CA LEU A 160 5.40 7.45 -16.58
C LEU A 160 5.73 8.36 -17.75
N LYS A 161 5.84 9.66 -17.49
CA LYS A 161 6.35 10.64 -18.46
C LYS A 161 7.79 10.33 -18.81
N PRO A 162 8.30 10.77 -19.99
CA PRO A 162 9.72 10.69 -20.30
C PRO A 162 10.57 11.33 -19.19
N GLY A 163 11.52 10.54 -18.65
CA GLY A 163 12.34 10.95 -17.50
C GLY A 163 11.68 10.80 -16.14
N GLY A 164 10.46 10.28 -16.10
CA GLY A 164 9.81 9.89 -14.85
C GLY A 164 10.45 8.65 -14.22
N CYS A 165 10.15 8.38 -12.95
CA CYS A 165 10.73 7.26 -12.22
C CYS A 165 9.73 6.60 -11.28
N ILE A 166 10.06 5.38 -10.85
CA ILE A 166 9.42 4.71 -9.73
C ILE A 166 10.26 4.89 -8.46
N ALA A 167 9.57 5.12 -7.34
CA ALA A 167 10.13 5.17 -5.99
C ALA A 167 9.33 4.23 -5.11
N MET A 168 9.93 3.15 -4.63
CA MET A 168 9.19 2.15 -3.87
C MET A 168 10.03 1.52 -2.76
N SER A 169 9.33 1.06 -1.72
CA SER A 169 9.81 0.01 -0.80
C SER A 169 8.86 -1.16 -0.83
N ASP A 170 9.38 -2.33 -0.58
CA ASP A 170 8.58 -3.53 -0.45
C ASP A 170 9.34 -4.65 0.26
N TRP A 171 8.64 -5.72 0.59
CA TRP A 171 9.21 -6.91 1.20
C TRP A 171 9.76 -7.83 0.11
N TYR A 172 10.98 -8.29 0.28
CA TYR A 172 11.57 -9.27 -0.62
C TYR A 172 12.40 -10.29 0.17
N ARG A 173 12.54 -11.44 -0.42
CA ARG A 173 13.34 -12.52 0.12
C ARG A 173 14.82 -12.25 -0.19
N GLY A 174 15.68 -12.37 0.83
CA GLY A 174 17.12 -12.36 0.62
C GLY A 174 17.60 -13.59 -0.16
N GLU A 175 18.86 -13.57 -0.59
CA GLU A 175 19.49 -14.66 -1.35
C GLU A 175 19.72 -15.93 -0.51
N GLU A 176 19.70 -15.80 0.82
CA GLU A 176 19.90 -16.94 1.73
C GLU A 176 18.74 -17.95 1.63
N PRO A 177 19.04 -19.25 1.72
CA PRO A 177 17.99 -20.26 1.78
C PRO A 177 17.02 -20.02 2.93
N LEU A 178 15.73 -20.23 2.68
CA LEU A 178 14.73 -20.15 3.74
C LEU A 178 15.03 -21.18 4.83
N THR A 179 14.97 -20.75 6.08
CA THR A 179 14.91 -21.69 7.20
C THR A 179 13.56 -22.43 7.19
N GLU A 180 13.49 -23.60 7.83
CA GLU A 180 12.21 -24.33 7.96
C GLU A 180 11.13 -23.49 8.63
N GLU A 181 11.50 -22.66 9.61
CA GLU A 181 10.59 -21.74 10.29
C GLU A 181 10.06 -20.65 9.35
N MET A 182 10.94 -20.06 8.53
CA MET A 182 10.52 -19.05 7.53
C MET A 182 9.64 -19.67 6.44
N ALA A 183 9.97 -20.87 5.98
CA ALA A 183 9.15 -21.58 4.99
C ALA A 183 7.75 -21.87 5.55
N ALA A 184 7.67 -22.37 6.78
CA ALA A 184 6.40 -22.62 7.46
C ALA A 184 5.58 -21.35 7.72
N TRP A 185 6.26 -20.21 7.91
CA TRP A 185 5.57 -18.91 8.05
C TRP A 185 5.04 -18.39 6.71
N LEU A 186 5.81 -18.56 5.63
CA LEU A 186 5.42 -18.10 4.29
C LEU A 186 4.30 -18.93 3.67
N GLU A 187 4.23 -20.24 3.95
CA GLU A 187 3.25 -21.16 3.35
C GLU A 187 1.79 -20.66 3.48
N PRO A 188 1.29 -20.26 4.66
CA PRO A 188 -0.07 -19.75 4.81
C PRO A 188 -0.26 -18.30 4.33
N HIS A 189 0.83 -17.57 4.06
CA HIS A 189 0.78 -16.14 3.69
C HIS A 189 1.05 -15.90 2.19
N GLY A 190 1.12 -16.97 1.39
CA GLY A 190 1.38 -16.88 -0.03
C GLY A 190 2.85 -16.58 -0.35
N SER A 191 3.71 -17.58 -0.24
CA SER A 191 5.16 -17.46 -0.53
C SER A 191 5.49 -16.96 -1.94
N GLU A 192 4.55 -17.05 -2.86
CA GLU A 192 4.64 -16.57 -4.24
C GLU A 192 4.64 -15.04 -4.35
N PHE A 193 4.20 -14.33 -3.33
CA PHE A 193 4.16 -12.86 -3.34
C PHE A 193 5.49 -12.22 -2.94
N VAL A 194 6.36 -12.94 -2.25
CA VAL A 194 7.65 -12.39 -1.82
C VAL A 194 8.58 -12.27 -3.03
N MET A 195 8.97 -11.05 -3.37
CA MET A 195 9.92 -10.78 -4.45
C MET A 195 11.28 -11.41 -4.15
N THR A 196 11.91 -11.97 -5.17
CA THR A 196 13.27 -12.56 -5.12
C THR A 196 14.23 -11.73 -5.94
#